data_ce084276fd37087ae9b8cc8c83b4b80f
#
_entry.id   ce084276fd37087ae9b8cc8c83b4b80f
#
_cell.length_a   1.000
_cell.length_b   1.000
_cell.length_c   1.000
_cell.angle_alpha   90.00
_cell.angle_beta   90.00
_cell.angle_gamma   90.00
#
_symmetry.space_group_name_H-M   'P 1'
#
loop_
_entity.id
_entity.type
_entity.pdbx_description
1 polymer ?
#
loop_
_entity_poly.entity_id
_entity_poly.type
_entity_poly.pdbx_seq_one_letter_code
_entity_poly.pdbx_strand_id
1 'polypeptide(L)'
;GISFAQNSRPASGSEHVIAHLIECVELRDGIIPNFHGDDVGVCTLEMLKYYNFLAENESIDTQNENVNWNDVYSFYNEMADEVRKLNFPENVIDDVDKDELKNKWGEIRKIIHSVPSYSECEAAMKKAGCKITVEDIGKDQKLFDDCVKYSPYMRKRLTLLRLRDMIKY
;
A
#
# COMPACT_ATOMS: atom_id res chain seq x y z
N GLY A 1 10.83 15.60 -6.69
CA GLY A 1 10.37 14.23 -6.80
C GLY A 1 10.92 13.50 -8.03
N ILE A 2 10.09 13.18 -9.02
CA ILE A 2 10.42 12.32 -10.18
C ILE A 2 11.64 12.81 -10.95
N SER A 3 11.71 14.12 -11.25
CA SER A 3 12.84 14.72 -11.99
C SER A 3 14.17 14.59 -11.25
N PHE A 4 14.16 14.68 -9.93
CA PHE A 4 15.36 14.54 -9.11
C PHE A 4 15.81 13.09 -9.01
N ALA A 5 14.87 12.19 -8.79
CA ALA A 5 15.14 10.75 -8.64
C ALA A 5 15.34 10.03 -10.00
N GLN A 6 15.03 10.69 -11.11
CA GLN A 6 15.04 10.13 -12.47
C GLN A 6 14.26 8.83 -12.64
N ASN A 7 13.27 8.60 -11.78
CA ASN A 7 12.34 7.49 -11.84
C ASN A 7 11.04 7.84 -11.11
N SER A 8 9.98 7.03 -11.29
CA SER A 8 8.66 7.27 -10.71
C SER A 8 8.52 6.89 -9.23
N ARG A 9 9.55 6.32 -8.59
CA ARG A 9 9.44 5.84 -7.19
C ARG A 9 8.94 6.88 -6.21
N PRO A 10 9.37 8.16 -6.25
CA PRO A 10 8.90 9.17 -5.30
C PRO A 10 7.41 9.54 -5.43
N ALA A 11 6.80 9.23 -6.57
CA ALA A 11 5.40 9.55 -6.86
C ALA A 11 4.50 8.31 -6.98
N SER A 12 4.98 7.14 -6.56
CA SER A 12 4.22 5.89 -6.67
C SER A 12 4.49 5.05 -5.43
N GLY A 13 3.75 5.36 -4.38
CA GLY A 13 3.80 4.64 -3.09
C GLY A 13 2.85 3.45 -3.04
N SER A 14 2.41 3.10 -1.84
CA SER A 14 1.49 1.98 -1.61
C SER A 14 0.14 2.20 -2.29
N GLU A 15 -0.36 3.44 -2.31
CA GLU A 15 -1.63 3.83 -2.94
C GLU A 15 -1.68 3.48 -4.44
N HIS A 16 -0.60 3.74 -5.16
CA HIS A 16 -0.49 3.37 -6.58
C HIS A 16 -0.41 1.87 -6.79
N VAL A 17 0.27 1.15 -5.90
CA VAL A 17 0.38 -0.31 -6.00
C VAL A 17 -0.96 -0.98 -5.74
N ILE A 18 -1.74 -0.46 -4.79
CA ILE A 18 -3.11 -0.93 -4.53
C ILE A 18 -3.99 -0.69 -5.77
N ALA A 19 -3.99 0.53 -6.30
CA ALA A 19 -4.78 0.89 -7.49
C ALA A 19 -4.43 0.01 -8.69
N HIS A 20 -3.15 -0.20 -8.97
CA HIS A 20 -2.71 -1.11 -10.03
C HIS A 20 -3.15 -2.56 -9.81
N LEU A 21 -3.19 -3.03 -8.57
CA LEU A 21 -3.67 -4.38 -8.30
C LEU A 21 -5.17 -4.48 -8.54
N ILE A 22 -5.95 -3.47 -8.16
CA ILE A 22 -7.39 -3.39 -8.48
C ILE A 22 -7.59 -3.48 -10.00
N GLU A 23 -6.89 -2.65 -10.77
CA GLU A 23 -6.95 -2.65 -12.23
C GLU A 23 -6.59 -4.02 -12.83
N CYS A 24 -5.54 -4.67 -12.33
CA CYS A 24 -5.12 -6.00 -12.79
C CYS A 24 -6.20 -7.05 -12.54
N VAL A 25 -6.83 -7.04 -11.36
CA VAL A 25 -7.90 -7.98 -11.01
C VAL A 25 -9.13 -7.73 -11.88
N GLU A 26 -9.52 -6.47 -12.08
CA GLU A 26 -10.66 -6.13 -12.93
C GLU A 26 -10.44 -6.56 -14.39
N LEU A 27 -9.26 -6.28 -14.95
CA LEU A 27 -8.92 -6.72 -16.30
C LEU A 27 -8.95 -8.24 -16.45
N ARG A 28 -8.44 -8.96 -15.44
CA ARG A 28 -8.52 -10.43 -15.41
C ARG A 28 -9.97 -10.91 -15.43
N ASP A 29 -10.85 -10.23 -14.71
CA ASP A 29 -12.26 -10.60 -14.58
C ASP A 29 -13.14 -10.00 -15.72
N GLY A 30 -12.49 -9.39 -16.74
CA GLY A 30 -13.17 -8.83 -17.91
C GLY A 30 -13.88 -7.49 -17.64
N ILE A 31 -13.56 -6.84 -16.55
CA ILE A 31 -14.11 -5.53 -16.17
C ILE A 31 -13.18 -4.44 -16.71
N ILE A 32 -13.77 -3.38 -17.26
CA ILE A 32 -13.01 -2.20 -17.69
C ILE A 32 -12.71 -1.36 -16.45
N PRO A 33 -11.41 -1.12 -16.11
CA PRO A 33 -11.04 -0.31 -14.97
C PRO A 33 -11.54 1.13 -15.07
N ASN A 34 -11.70 1.79 -13.93
CA ASN A 34 -11.98 3.21 -13.85
C ASN A 34 -10.80 4.07 -14.34
N PHE A 35 -10.98 5.39 -14.30
CA PHE A 35 -9.83 6.29 -14.41
C PHE A 35 -8.85 6.04 -13.25
N HIS A 36 -7.62 5.75 -13.60
CA HIS A 36 -6.55 5.47 -12.64
C HIS A 36 -6.47 6.47 -11.47
N GLY A 37 -6.69 7.76 -11.76
CA GLY A 37 -6.67 8.81 -10.74
C GLY A 37 -7.77 8.68 -9.69
N ASP A 38 -8.94 8.16 -10.05
CA ASP A 38 -10.04 7.92 -9.11
C ASP A 38 -9.66 6.80 -8.13
N ASP A 39 -9.14 5.68 -8.63
CA ASP A 39 -8.71 4.55 -7.81
C ASP A 39 -7.53 4.95 -6.91
N VAL A 40 -6.51 5.65 -7.45
CA VAL A 40 -5.38 6.17 -6.65
C VAL A 40 -5.86 7.14 -5.57
N GLY A 41 -6.84 8.00 -5.87
CA GLY A 41 -7.39 8.93 -4.89
C GLY A 41 -7.99 8.23 -3.68
N VAL A 42 -8.83 7.23 -3.89
CA VAL A 42 -9.43 6.43 -2.81
C VAL A 42 -8.37 5.63 -2.05
N CYS A 43 -7.42 5.02 -2.77
CA CYS A 43 -6.29 4.31 -2.14
C CYS A 43 -5.40 5.26 -1.32
N THR A 44 -5.26 6.53 -1.71
CA THR A 44 -4.52 7.53 -0.93
C THR A 44 -5.21 7.78 0.42
N LEU A 45 -6.53 7.95 0.42
CA LEU A 45 -7.29 8.13 1.67
C LEU A 45 -7.17 6.91 2.58
N GLU A 46 -7.18 5.70 2.01
CA GLU A 46 -6.98 4.46 2.79
C GLU A 46 -5.57 4.41 3.40
N MET A 47 -4.54 4.77 2.63
CA MET A 47 -3.18 4.82 3.17
C MET A 47 -3.00 5.89 4.25
N LEU A 48 -3.70 7.03 4.15
CA LEU A 48 -3.68 8.05 5.21
C LEU A 48 -4.32 7.56 6.50
N LYS A 49 -5.42 6.77 6.43
CA LYS A 49 -5.99 6.10 7.62
C LYS A 49 -4.96 5.17 8.26
N TYR A 50 -4.32 4.35 7.44
CA TYR A 50 -3.29 3.42 7.92
C TYR A 50 -2.11 4.16 8.56
N TYR A 51 -1.61 5.24 7.96
CA TYR A 51 -0.53 6.04 8.52
C TYR A 51 -0.93 6.72 9.83
N ASN A 52 -2.15 7.25 9.93
CA ASN A 52 -2.64 7.81 11.18
C ASN A 52 -2.69 6.77 12.29
N PHE A 53 -3.23 5.58 12.00
CA PHE A 53 -3.23 4.44 12.92
C PHE A 53 -1.81 4.08 13.37
N LEU A 54 -0.85 4.00 12.46
CA LEU A 54 0.55 3.78 12.80
C LEU A 54 1.11 4.84 13.75
N ALA A 55 0.83 6.10 13.47
CA ALA A 55 1.36 7.23 14.24
C ALA A 55 0.78 7.37 15.65
N GLU A 56 -0.35 6.73 15.96
CA GLU A 56 -0.90 6.65 17.32
C GLU A 56 0.00 5.86 18.27
N ASN A 57 0.81 4.93 17.73
CA ASN A 57 1.72 4.11 18.52
C ASN A 57 3.04 4.85 18.79
N GLU A 58 3.30 5.24 20.03
CA GLU A 58 4.53 5.94 20.41
C GLU A 58 5.78 5.09 20.23
N SER A 59 5.64 3.79 20.40
CA SER A 59 6.69 2.79 20.19
C SER A 59 6.10 1.53 19.55
N ILE A 60 6.94 0.77 18.90
CA ILE A 60 6.58 -0.52 18.33
C ILE A 60 7.54 -1.60 18.82
N ASP A 61 7.11 -2.83 18.71
CA ASP A 61 8.00 -3.98 18.68
C ASP A 61 8.12 -4.52 17.25
N THR A 62 9.06 -5.40 17.01
CA THR A 62 9.29 -5.97 15.68
C THR A 62 9.33 -7.49 15.72
N GLN A 63 8.89 -8.11 14.65
CA GLN A 63 8.84 -9.57 14.49
C GLN A 63 9.28 -9.98 13.09
N ASN A 64 9.48 -11.26 12.89
CA ASN A 64 9.65 -11.79 11.53
C ASN A 64 8.31 -11.74 10.80
N GLU A 65 8.36 -11.44 9.53
CA GLU A 65 7.18 -11.55 8.67
C GLU A 65 6.65 -13.00 8.67
N ASN A 66 5.33 -13.13 8.75
CA ASN A 66 4.65 -14.43 8.67
C ASN A 66 3.55 -14.36 7.60
N VAL A 67 3.93 -14.62 6.35
CA VAL A 67 3.02 -14.56 5.20
C VAL A 67 2.58 -15.97 4.81
N ASN A 68 1.27 -16.15 4.68
CA ASN A 68 0.74 -17.34 4.02
C ASN A 68 0.86 -17.19 2.49
N TRP A 69 1.96 -17.64 1.93
CA TRP A 69 2.24 -17.54 0.49
C TRP A 69 1.24 -18.32 -0.37
N ASN A 70 0.61 -19.36 0.16
CA ASN A 70 -0.44 -20.07 -0.59
C ASN A 70 -1.65 -19.17 -0.82
N ASP A 71 -2.06 -18.39 0.18
CA ASP A 71 -3.16 -17.43 0.04
C ASP A 71 -2.78 -16.31 -0.94
N VAL A 72 -1.54 -15.80 -0.85
CA VAL A 72 -1.02 -14.80 -1.79
C VAL A 72 -1.11 -15.33 -3.22
N TYR A 73 -0.55 -16.50 -3.50
CA TYR A 73 -0.55 -17.06 -4.86
C TYR A 73 -1.96 -17.40 -5.35
N SER A 74 -2.85 -17.88 -4.48
CA SER A 74 -4.24 -18.13 -4.81
C SER A 74 -4.97 -16.86 -5.23
N PHE A 75 -4.72 -15.74 -4.57
CA PHE A 75 -5.30 -14.46 -4.94
C PHE A 75 -4.81 -13.96 -6.30
N TYR A 76 -3.49 -14.08 -6.55
CA TYR A 76 -2.88 -13.62 -7.80
C TYR A 76 -3.19 -14.52 -8.99
N ASN A 77 -3.56 -15.79 -8.77
CA ASN A 77 -3.94 -16.74 -9.79
C ASN A 77 -2.90 -16.82 -10.94
N GLU A 78 -3.25 -16.41 -12.16
CA GLU A 78 -2.35 -16.44 -13.32
C GLU A 78 -1.07 -15.58 -13.15
N MET A 79 -1.12 -14.54 -12.32
CA MET A 79 0.02 -13.69 -12.01
C MET A 79 0.91 -14.25 -10.89
N ALA A 80 0.58 -15.40 -10.29
CA ALA A 80 1.28 -15.95 -9.13
C ALA A 80 2.78 -16.19 -9.36
N ASP A 81 3.15 -16.67 -10.56
CA ASP A 81 4.56 -16.93 -10.87
C ASP A 81 5.39 -15.64 -10.95
N GLU A 82 4.83 -14.54 -11.45
CA GLU A 82 5.51 -13.24 -11.46
C GLU A 82 5.67 -12.70 -10.04
N VAL A 83 4.65 -12.83 -9.20
CA VAL A 83 4.72 -12.45 -7.79
C VAL A 83 5.75 -13.29 -7.05
N ARG A 84 5.83 -14.59 -7.33
CA ARG A 84 6.87 -15.47 -6.78
C ARG A 84 8.28 -14.99 -7.12
N LYS A 85 8.55 -14.65 -8.38
CA LYS A 85 9.86 -14.14 -8.84
C LYS A 85 10.23 -12.80 -8.18
N LEU A 86 9.25 -11.99 -7.81
CA LEU A 86 9.48 -10.70 -7.14
C LEU A 86 9.87 -10.86 -5.67
N ASN A 87 9.48 -11.97 -5.04
CA ASN A 87 9.65 -12.20 -3.61
C ASN A 87 10.62 -13.34 -3.27
N PHE A 88 11.08 -14.12 -4.26
CA PHE A 88 12.00 -15.24 -4.09
C PHE A 88 12.99 -15.33 -5.27
N PRO A 89 14.26 -15.73 -5.05
CA PRO A 89 14.84 -16.10 -3.73
C PRO A 89 15.12 -14.91 -2.82
N GLU A 90 15.14 -13.69 -3.33
CA GLU A 90 15.44 -12.46 -2.60
C GLU A 90 14.15 -11.63 -2.39
N ASN A 91 13.90 -11.22 -1.16
CA ASN A 91 12.78 -10.38 -0.79
C ASN A 91 13.24 -8.96 -0.44
N VAL A 92 12.38 -7.98 -0.68
CA VAL A 92 12.68 -6.57 -0.38
C VAL A 92 12.87 -6.28 1.12
N ILE A 93 12.41 -7.19 1.98
CA ILE A 93 12.55 -7.07 3.44
C ILE A 93 13.74 -7.82 4.02
N ASP A 94 14.48 -8.59 3.21
CA ASP A 94 15.60 -9.42 3.72
C ASP A 94 16.69 -8.57 4.39
N ASP A 95 16.90 -7.34 3.89
CA ASP A 95 17.89 -6.40 4.42
C ASP A 95 17.31 -5.47 5.52
N VAL A 96 16.06 -5.68 5.95
CA VAL A 96 15.45 -4.83 6.99
C VAL A 96 15.98 -5.23 8.37
N ASP A 97 16.77 -4.33 8.96
CA ASP A 97 17.18 -4.45 10.36
C ASP A 97 16.00 -4.08 11.27
N LYS A 98 15.53 -5.07 12.03
CA LYS A 98 14.39 -4.93 12.93
C LYS A 98 14.68 -4.00 14.10
N ASP A 99 15.89 -4.02 14.62
CA ASP A 99 16.29 -3.14 15.73
C ASP A 99 16.42 -1.70 15.22
N GLU A 100 16.94 -1.50 14.02
CA GLU A 100 16.97 -0.18 13.37
C GLU A 100 15.56 0.35 13.12
N LEU A 101 14.64 -0.49 12.60
CA LEU A 101 13.23 -0.12 12.40
C LEU A 101 12.59 0.36 13.71
N LYS A 102 12.78 -0.39 14.78
CA LYS A 102 12.28 -0.05 16.12
C LYS A 102 12.90 1.25 16.63
N ASN A 103 14.22 1.41 16.53
CA ASN A 103 14.93 2.57 17.03
C ASN A 103 14.57 3.85 16.26
N LYS A 104 14.30 3.74 14.95
CA LYS A 104 13.91 4.87 14.09
C LYS A 104 12.41 5.15 14.07
N TRP A 105 11.60 4.40 14.83
CA TRP A 105 10.16 4.58 14.82
C TRP A 105 9.72 6.03 15.10
N GLY A 106 10.37 6.69 16.04
CA GLY A 106 10.09 8.10 16.34
C GLY A 106 10.35 9.04 15.17
N GLU A 107 11.34 8.76 14.33
CA GLU A 107 11.60 9.53 13.09
C GLU A 107 10.54 9.24 12.03
N ILE A 108 10.16 7.99 11.87
CA ILE A 108 9.08 7.56 10.96
C ILE A 108 7.77 8.27 11.34
N ARG A 109 7.41 8.29 12.62
CA ARG A 109 6.23 9.01 13.11
C ARG A 109 6.26 10.51 12.77
N LYS A 110 7.41 11.16 12.94
CA LYS A 110 7.57 12.58 12.57
C LYS A 110 7.32 12.81 11.08
N ILE A 111 7.77 11.89 10.21
CA ILE A 111 7.51 11.96 8.78
C ILE A 111 6.01 11.78 8.52
N ILE A 112 5.36 10.81 9.15
CA ILE A 112 3.90 10.61 9.02
C ILE A 112 3.15 11.88 9.43
N HIS A 113 3.50 12.50 10.54
CA HIS A 113 2.87 13.75 10.98
C HIS A 113 3.17 14.97 10.09
N SER A 114 4.13 14.87 9.19
CA SER A 114 4.45 15.95 8.24
C SER A 114 3.63 15.91 6.95
N VAL A 115 2.91 14.81 6.68
CA VAL A 115 1.99 14.72 5.53
C VAL A 115 0.60 15.26 5.91
N PRO A 116 -0.20 15.72 4.93
CA PRO A 116 -1.58 16.13 5.19
C PRO A 116 -2.39 15.00 5.86
N SER A 117 -3.23 15.36 6.80
CA SER A 117 -4.11 14.40 7.47
C SER A 117 -5.17 13.84 6.52
N TYR A 118 -5.76 12.70 6.91
CA TYR A 118 -6.89 12.12 6.20
C TYR A 118 -8.02 13.15 5.98
N SER A 119 -8.40 13.90 7.05
CA SER A 119 -9.50 14.86 6.99
C SER A 119 -9.22 16.05 6.06
N GLU A 120 -7.97 16.54 6.02
CA GLU A 120 -7.57 17.61 5.10
C GLU A 120 -7.62 17.13 3.64
N CYS A 121 -7.10 15.94 3.36
CA CYS A 121 -7.13 15.35 2.02
C CYS A 121 -8.57 15.04 1.59
N GLU A 122 -9.37 14.42 2.44
CA GLU A 122 -10.76 14.12 2.16
C GLU A 122 -11.56 15.39 1.85
N ALA A 123 -11.40 16.45 2.67
CA ALA A 123 -12.08 17.72 2.45
C ALA A 123 -11.66 18.38 1.11
N ALA A 124 -10.38 18.35 0.79
CA ALA A 124 -9.86 18.87 -0.47
C ALA A 124 -10.42 18.10 -1.67
N MET A 125 -10.43 16.76 -1.60
CA MET A 125 -10.96 15.89 -2.64
C MET A 125 -12.47 16.09 -2.83
N LYS A 126 -13.26 16.18 -1.74
CA LYS A 126 -14.70 16.52 -1.80
C LYS A 126 -14.93 17.85 -2.50
N LYS A 127 -14.16 18.88 -2.13
CA LYS A 127 -14.26 20.21 -2.75
C LYS A 127 -13.93 20.20 -4.25
N ALA A 128 -13.01 19.33 -4.66
CA ALA A 128 -12.63 19.14 -6.07
C ALA A 128 -13.61 18.24 -6.85
N GLY A 129 -14.61 17.63 -6.19
CA GLY A 129 -15.53 16.69 -6.82
C GLY A 129 -14.93 15.31 -7.13
N CYS A 130 -13.85 14.96 -6.45
CA CYS A 130 -13.21 13.65 -6.61
C CYS A 130 -14.00 12.53 -5.95
N LYS A 131 -13.76 11.31 -6.39
CA LYS A 131 -14.20 10.09 -5.71
C LYS A 131 -13.44 9.93 -4.40
N ILE A 132 -14.13 9.52 -3.33
CA ILE A 132 -13.53 9.45 -1.98
C ILE A 132 -13.80 8.13 -1.26
N THR A 133 -14.73 7.33 -1.76
CA THR A 133 -15.10 6.04 -1.17
C THR A 133 -14.92 4.89 -2.16
N VAL A 134 -14.83 3.68 -1.64
CA VAL A 134 -14.80 2.44 -2.44
C VAL A 134 -16.08 2.31 -3.27
N GLU A 135 -17.23 2.71 -2.71
CA GLU A 135 -18.51 2.72 -3.39
C GLU A 135 -18.53 3.75 -4.56
N ASP A 136 -17.96 4.95 -4.35
CA ASP A 136 -17.87 5.99 -5.40
C ASP A 136 -17.11 5.50 -6.63
N ILE A 137 -16.09 4.67 -6.44
CA ILE A 137 -15.33 4.05 -7.54
C ILE A 137 -15.96 2.74 -8.04
N GLY A 138 -17.16 2.39 -7.53
CA GLY A 138 -17.92 1.23 -7.98
C GLY A 138 -17.26 -0.13 -7.67
N LYS A 139 -16.40 -0.20 -6.64
CA LYS A 139 -15.71 -1.43 -6.28
C LYS A 139 -16.45 -2.17 -5.16
N ASP A 140 -16.29 -3.48 -5.15
CA ASP A 140 -16.66 -4.30 -4.00
C ASP A 140 -15.67 -4.09 -2.86
N GLN A 141 -16.18 -3.91 -1.63
CA GLN A 141 -15.32 -3.64 -0.46
C GLN A 141 -14.36 -4.80 -0.18
N LYS A 142 -14.82 -6.04 -0.36
CA LYS A 142 -13.95 -7.20 -0.15
C LYS A 142 -12.82 -7.25 -1.15
N LEU A 143 -13.08 -6.95 -2.43
CA LEU A 143 -12.04 -6.84 -3.45
C LEU A 143 -11.02 -5.76 -3.06
N PHE A 144 -11.50 -4.60 -2.63
CA PHE A 144 -10.63 -3.50 -2.20
C PHE A 144 -9.74 -3.91 -1.03
N ASP A 145 -10.32 -4.52 0.01
CA ASP A 145 -9.59 -4.99 1.20
C ASP A 145 -8.56 -6.07 0.83
N ASP A 146 -8.92 -7.00 -0.06
CA ASP A 146 -7.99 -8.00 -0.58
C ASP A 146 -6.85 -7.36 -1.38
N CYS A 147 -7.12 -6.33 -2.18
CA CYS A 147 -6.08 -5.58 -2.89
C CYS A 147 -5.16 -4.81 -1.95
N VAL A 148 -5.68 -4.18 -0.88
CA VAL A 148 -4.85 -3.58 0.18
C VAL A 148 -3.97 -4.64 0.84
N LYS A 149 -4.54 -5.81 1.12
CA LYS A 149 -3.84 -6.93 1.77
C LYS A 149 -2.71 -7.49 0.92
N TYR A 150 -2.93 -7.68 -0.37
CA TYR A 150 -1.99 -8.41 -1.22
C TYR A 150 -1.07 -7.52 -2.06
N SER A 151 -1.41 -6.25 -2.28
CA SER A 151 -0.61 -5.31 -3.08
C SER A 151 0.86 -5.20 -2.69
N PRO A 152 1.28 -5.33 -1.42
CA PRO A 152 2.68 -5.23 -1.04
C PRO A 152 3.61 -6.23 -1.73
N TYR A 153 3.06 -7.33 -2.26
CA TYR A 153 3.84 -8.42 -2.84
C TYR A 153 4.05 -8.31 -4.36
N MET A 154 3.34 -7.38 -5.04
CA MET A 154 3.44 -7.25 -6.50
C MET A 154 4.55 -6.32 -6.99
N ARG A 155 5.33 -5.72 -6.10
CA ARG A 155 6.45 -4.83 -6.42
C ARG A 155 7.59 -4.97 -5.41
N LYS A 156 8.84 -4.94 -5.87
CA LYS A 156 10.02 -4.84 -4.98
C LYS A 156 10.14 -3.40 -4.44
N ARG A 157 9.27 -3.03 -3.51
CA ARG A 157 9.28 -1.71 -2.85
C ARG A 157 9.15 -1.86 -1.35
N LEU A 158 10.07 -1.25 -0.63
CA LEU A 158 9.99 -1.13 0.81
C LEU A 158 9.08 0.05 1.14
N THR A 159 7.91 -0.23 1.70
CA THR A 159 6.92 0.74 2.16
C THR A 159 6.43 0.35 3.54
N LEU A 160 5.81 1.28 4.28
CA LEU A 160 5.22 0.95 5.58
C LEU A 160 4.14 -0.13 5.46
N LEU A 161 3.38 -0.15 4.36
CA LEU A 161 2.40 -1.21 4.11
C LEU A 161 3.10 -2.58 3.89
N ARG A 162 4.29 -2.61 3.27
CA ARG A 162 5.07 -3.83 3.09
C ARG A 162 5.65 -4.33 4.42
N LEU A 163 5.94 -3.42 5.35
CA LEU A 163 6.49 -3.73 6.67
C LEU A 163 5.42 -4.10 7.72
N ARG A 164 4.13 -4.00 7.39
CA ARG A 164 3.04 -4.14 8.38
C ARG A 164 3.11 -5.43 9.20
N ASP A 165 3.48 -6.57 8.57
CA ASP A 165 3.55 -7.86 9.24
C ASP A 165 4.83 -8.02 10.08
N MET A 166 5.78 -7.10 9.95
CA MET A 166 6.98 -7.00 10.78
C MET A 166 6.79 -6.06 11.98
N ILE A 167 5.75 -5.22 11.98
CA ILE A 167 5.46 -4.26 13.04
C ILE A 167 4.43 -4.87 13.99
N LYS A 168 4.73 -4.81 15.29
CA LYS A 168 3.87 -5.27 16.37
C LYS A 168 3.57 -4.11 17.30
N TYR A 169 2.28 -3.83 17.55
CA TYR A 169 1.79 -2.73 18.38
C TYR A 169 1.53 -3.18 19.82
#